data_6d07bfbc19de07f17b42c0a3c9049ca0
#
_entry.id   6d07bfbc19de07f17b42c0a3c9049ca0
#
_cell.length_a   1.000
_cell.length_b   1.000
_cell.length_c   1.000
_cell.angle_alpha   90.00
_cell.angle_beta   90.00
_cell.angle_gamma   90.00
#
_symmetry.space_group_name_H-M   'P 1'
#
loop_
_entity.id
_entity.type
_entity.pdbx_description
1 polymer ?
#
loop_
_entity_poly.entity_id
_entity_poly.type
_entity_poly.pdbx_seq_one_letter_code
_entity_poly.pdbx_strand_id
1 'polypeptide(L)'
;ANGYHELQTLFQFLTVCDWLYFDVSGPAGVRLAGQPAGVPAAADLCVRAARLLQAVSGTNRGVTIYNDKCLPIGGGLGGGSSDAATTLLVLNRLWKLGLDINKLAEIGLQLGADVPVFIHGHAAWAEGVGEVLAHASPPETWYLVLVPPVSVSTADIFSAPDLTRDTPRTKIPDLISGGG
;
A
#
# COMPACT_ATOMS: atom_id res chain seq x y z
N ALA A 1 -24.18 -3.79 8.02
CA ALA A 1 -22.72 -4.00 7.87
C ALA A 1 -22.29 -3.35 6.56
N ASN A 2 -21.28 -2.50 6.60
CA ASN A 2 -20.77 -1.71 5.45
C ASN A 2 -19.80 -2.50 4.56
N GLY A 3 -19.63 -3.81 4.78
CA GLY A 3 -18.72 -4.67 4.03
C GLY A 3 -17.25 -4.56 4.41
N TYR A 4 -16.91 -3.73 5.40
CA TYR A 4 -15.56 -3.62 5.95
C TYR A 4 -15.46 -4.33 7.31
N HIS A 5 -14.25 -4.78 7.65
CA HIS A 5 -13.92 -5.38 8.93
C HIS A 5 -13.00 -4.42 9.69
N GLU A 6 -13.37 -4.12 10.93
CA GLU A 6 -12.46 -3.40 11.84
C GLU A 6 -11.29 -4.32 12.19
N LEU A 7 -10.10 -3.77 12.25
CA LEU A 7 -8.88 -4.47 12.60
C LEU A 7 -8.04 -3.66 13.59
N GLN A 8 -7.16 -4.35 14.28
CA GLN A 8 -6.03 -3.77 14.99
C GLN A 8 -4.79 -4.53 14.53
N THR A 9 -3.80 -3.86 14.00
CA THR A 9 -2.57 -4.49 13.51
C THR A 9 -1.36 -3.56 13.65
N LEU A 10 -0.19 -4.16 13.79
CA LEU A 10 1.09 -3.45 13.71
C LEU A 10 1.70 -3.66 12.33
N PHE A 11 1.84 -2.59 11.58
CA PHE A 11 2.60 -2.59 10.33
C PHE A 11 4.10 -2.43 10.61
N GLN A 12 4.88 -3.37 10.10
CA GLN A 12 6.34 -3.35 10.15
C GLN A 12 6.89 -3.41 8.73
N PHE A 13 7.86 -2.55 8.44
CA PHE A 13 8.54 -2.53 7.14
C PHE A 13 9.66 -3.58 7.09
N LEU A 14 9.81 -4.18 5.90
CA LEU A 14 10.91 -5.08 5.58
C LEU A 14 11.88 -4.38 4.62
N THR A 15 13.12 -4.86 4.58
CA THR A 15 14.13 -4.35 3.64
C THR A 15 13.99 -4.92 2.22
N VAL A 16 13.21 -6.01 2.07
CA VAL A 16 12.89 -6.57 0.75
C VAL A 16 11.83 -5.70 0.09
N CYS A 17 12.06 -5.25 -1.14
CA CYS A 17 11.19 -4.31 -1.85
C CYS A 17 11.15 -4.60 -3.35
N ASP A 18 10.14 -4.07 -4.01
CA ASP A 18 10.05 -3.96 -5.46
C ASP A 18 10.81 -2.71 -5.95
N TRP A 19 11.19 -2.68 -7.23
CA TRP A 19 11.86 -1.54 -7.84
C TRP A 19 10.98 -0.90 -8.90
N LEU A 20 10.71 0.39 -8.75
CA LEU A 20 9.90 1.16 -9.67
C LEU A 20 10.73 2.24 -10.37
N TYR A 21 10.57 2.32 -11.70
CA TYR A 21 11.20 3.34 -12.51
C TYR A 21 10.12 4.15 -13.25
N PHE A 22 10.30 5.46 -13.33
CA PHE A 22 9.32 6.38 -13.88
C PHE A 22 9.93 7.24 -14.98
N ASP A 23 9.42 7.14 -16.19
CA ASP A 23 9.76 8.04 -17.29
C ASP A 23 8.57 8.97 -17.58
N VAL A 24 8.76 10.25 -17.33
CA VAL A 24 7.76 11.32 -17.55
C VAL A 24 8.06 12.16 -18.79
N SER A 25 9.05 11.78 -19.59
CA SER A 25 9.44 12.51 -20.83
C SER A 25 8.51 12.21 -22.00
N GLY A 26 7.73 11.15 -21.91
CA GLY A 26 6.84 10.68 -22.98
C GLY A 26 5.54 11.50 -23.12
N PRO A 27 4.70 11.14 -24.11
CA PRO A 27 3.43 11.79 -24.33
C PRO A 27 2.44 11.55 -23.18
N ALA A 28 1.37 12.35 -23.14
CA ALA A 28 0.28 12.19 -22.17
C ALA A 28 -0.23 10.75 -22.06
N GLY A 29 -0.71 10.41 -20.88
CA GLY A 29 -1.25 9.10 -20.55
C GLY A 29 -0.35 8.25 -19.65
N VAL A 30 -0.95 7.23 -19.04
CA VAL A 30 -0.26 6.31 -18.12
C VAL A 30 -0.04 4.98 -18.84
N ARG A 31 1.20 4.53 -18.86
CA ARG A 31 1.65 3.27 -19.48
C ARG A 31 2.40 2.44 -18.45
N LEU A 32 2.17 1.13 -18.48
CA LEU A 32 2.97 0.15 -17.76
C LEU A 32 3.84 -0.57 -18.79
N ALA A 33 5.16 -0.52 -18.62
CA ALA A 33 6.12 -1.27 -19.43
C ALA A 33 6.59 -2.49 -18.63
N GLY A 34 6.62 -3.67 -19.29
CA GLY A 34 7.00 -4.91 -18.62
C GLY A 34 5.91 -5.39 -17.65
N GLN A 35 4.78 -5.84 -18.20
CA GLN A 35 3.65 -6.33 -17.38
C GLN A 35 4.07 -7.52 -16.51
N PRO A 36 3.81 -7.48 -15.19
CA PRO A 36 3.88 -8.67 -14.35
C PRO A 36 2.92 -9.74 -14.90
N ALA A 37 3.36 -10.97 -15.02
CA ALA A 37 2.53 -12.06 -15.50
C ALA A 37 1.25 -12.18 -14.64
N GLY A 38 0.09 -12.20 -15.28
CA GLY A 38 -1.20 -12.48 -14.62
C GLY A 38 -1.99 -11.27 -14.12
N VAL A 39 -1.47 -10.03 -14.18
CA VAL A 39 -2.22 -8.83 -13.78
C VAL A 39 -2.52 -7.97 -15.01
N PRO A 40 -3.80 -7.73 -15.39
CA PRO A 40 -4.12 -6.79 -16.44
C PRO A 40 -3.60 -5.38 -16.11
N ALA A 41 -3.03 -4.65 -17.07
CA ALA A 41 -2.47 -3.32 -16.85
C ALA A 41 -3.47 -2.34 -16.19
N ALA A 42 -4.76 -2.48 -16.51
CA ALA A 42 -5.80 -1.63 -15.92
C ALA A 42 -6.08 -1.93 -14.43
N ALA A 43 -5.75 -3.14 -13.96
CA ALA A 43 -5.89 -3.56 -12.57
C ALA A 43 -4.63 -3.30 -11.74
N ASP A 44 -3.49 -3.02 -12.39
CA ASP A 44 -2.24 -2.71 -11.73
C ASP A 44 -2.37 -1.46 -10.85
N LEU A 45 -1.92 -1.57 -9.59
CA LEU A 45 -2.09 -0.50 -8.61
C LEU A 45 -1.23 0.74 -8.92
N CYS A 46 -0.08 0.60 -9.57
CA CYS A 46 0.72 1.75 -10.02
C CYS A 46 -0.02 2.54 -11.11
N VAL A 47 -0.62 1.83 -12.08
CA VAL A 47 -1.42 2.47 -13.13
C VAL A 47 -2.65 3.17 -12.55
N ARG A 48 -3.34 2.51 -11.62
CA ARG A 48 -4.49 3.08 -10.93
C ARG A 48 -4.09 4.31 -10.10
N ALA A 49 -2.98 4.25 -9.39
CA ALA A 49 -2.44 5.36 -8.59
C ALA A 49 -2.12 6.57 -9.47
N ALA A 50 -1.41 6.36 -10.57
CA ALA A 50 -1.08 7.43 -11.51
C ALA A 50 -2.33 8.08 -12.13
N ARG A 51 -3.31 7.28 -12.55
CA ARG A 51 -4.58 7.80 -13.10
C ARG A 51 -5.41 8.55 -12.08
N LEU A 52 -5.47 8.03 -10.84
CA LEU A 52 -6.18 8.70 -9.75
C LEU A 52 -5.52 10.05 -9.43
N LEU A 53 -4.19 10.10 -9.39
CA LEU A 53 -3.45 11.33 -9.17
C LEU A 53 -3.68 12.35 -10.30
N GLN A 54 -3.74 11.90 -11.57
CA GLN A 54 -4.14 12.76 -12.70
C GLN A 54 -5.54 13.34 -12.50
N ALA A 55 -6.51 12.48 -12.15
CA ALA A 55 -7.91 12.89 -11.97
C ALA A 55 -8.07 13.92 -10.84
N VAL A 56 -7.41 13.71 -9.70
CA VAL A 56 -7.50 14.60 -8.53
C VAL A 56 -6.78 15.94 -8.77
N SER A 57 -5.64 15.90 -9.45
CA SER A 57 -4.83 17.12 -9.69
C SER A 57 -5.21 17.88 -10.95
N GLY A 58 -6.00 17.30 -11.85
CA GLY A 58 -6.32 17.87 -13.14
C GLY A 58 -5.13 17.89 -14.13
N THR A 59 -4.01 17.27 -13.81
CA THR A 59 -2.85 17.22 -14.70
C THR A 59 -3.06 16.23 -15.85
N ASN A 60 -2.54 16.57 -17.02
CA ASN A 60 -2.53 15.66 -18.19
C ASN A 60 -1.11 15.13 -18.49
N ARG A 61 -0.15 15.30 -17.57
CA ARG A 61 1.22 14.80 -17.73
C ARG A 61 1.23 13.28 -17.83
N GLY A 62 2.04 12.75 -18.74
CA GLY A 62 2.20 11.31 -18.93
C GLY A 62 3.25 10.69 -18.02
N VAL A 63 3.22 9.35 -17.96
CA VAL A 63 4.26 8.54 -17.35
C VAL A 63 4.31 7.14 -17.97
N THR A 64 5.50 6.61 -18.14
CA THR A 64 5.74 5.18 -18.36
C THR A 64 6.35 4.62 -17.08
N ILE A 65 5.71 3.61 -16.50
CA ILE A 65 6.11 2.98 -15.25
C ILE A 65 6.72 1.61 -15.60
N TYR A 66 7.89 1.33 -15.04
CA TYR A 66 8.54 0.01 -15.08
C TYR A 66 8.52 -0.55 -13.67
N ASN A 67 8.00 -1.75 -13.50
CA ASN A 67 7.92 -2.41 -12.20
C ASN A 67 8.71 -3.72 -12.24
N ASP A 68 9.82 -3.75 -11.50
CA ASP A 68 10.62 -4.94 -11.27
C ASP A 68 10.17 -5.57 -9.95
N LYS A 69 9.31 -6.59 -10.07
CA LYS A 69 8.67 -7.26 -8.94
C LYS A 69 9.59 -8.29 -8.29
N CYS A 70 10.03 -7.98 -7.07
CA CYS A 70 10.79 -8.88 -6.21
C CYS A 70 9.90 -9.55 -5.15
N LEU A 71 8.83 -8.85 -4.72
CA LEU A 71 7.87 -9.37 -3.74
C LEU A 71 6.85 -10.31 -4.42
N PRO A 72 6.46 -11.41 -3.75
CA PRO A 72 5.46 -12.32 -4.28
C PRO A 72 4.11 -11.64 -4.44
N ILE A 73 3.51 -11.77 -5.64
CA ILE A 73 2.19 -11.22 -5.94
C ILE A 73 1.14 -11.98 -5.10
N GLY A 74 0.32 -11.25 -4.35
CA GLY A 74 -0.70 -11.86 -3.49
C GLY A 74 -0.14 -12.52 -2.23
N GLY A 75 1.13 -12.32 -1.90
CA GLY A 75 1.80 -12.91 -0.74
C GLY A 75 1.50 -12.26 0.62
N GLY A 76 0.56 -11.31 0.69
CA GLY A 76 0.20 -10.66 1.96
C GLY A 76 1.22 -9.64 2.49
N LEU A 77 2.29 -9.34 1.73
CA LEU A 77 3.37 -8.43 2.16
C LEU A 77 3.10 -6.95 1.80
N GLY A 78 1.92 -6.63 1.29
CA GLY A 78 1.57 -5.26 0.93
C GLY A 78 2.32 -4.69 -0.28
N GLY A 79 3.02 -5.51 -1.08
CA GLY A 79 3.85 -5.06 -2.19
C GLY A 79 3.11 -4.16 -3.19
N GLY A 80 1.91 -4.55 -3.60
CA GLY A 80 1.09 -3.71 -4.50
C GLY A 80 0.67 -2.38 -3.87
N SER A 81 0.39 -2.35 -2.56
CA SER A 81 0.06 -1.11 -1.84
C SER A 81 1.28 -0.22 -1.68
N SER A 82 2.45 -0.80 -1.43
CA SER A 82 3.75 -0.10 -1.43
C SER A 82 4.06 0.53 -2.79
N ASP A 83 3.86 -0.22 -3.88
CA ASP A 83 4.07 0.26 -5.24
C ASP A 83 3.14 1.44 -5.57
N ALA A 84 1.86 1.35 -5.18
CA ALA A 84 0.90 2.43 -5.34
C ALA A 84 1.30 3.69 -4.57
N ALA A 85 1.71 3.53 -3.31
CA ALA A 85 2.19 4.63 -2.47
C ALA A 85 3.42 5.30 -3.08
N THR A 86 4.41 4.50 -3.49
CA THR A 86 5.61 4.99 -4.17
C THR A 86 5.24 5.75 -5.44
N THR A 87 4.30 5.23 -6.23
CA THR A 87 3.83 5.90 -7.44
C THR A 87 3.22 7.26 -7.13
N LEU A 88 2.36 7.38 -6.12
CA LEU A 88 1.76 8.65 -5.70
C LEU A 88 2.83 9.65 -5.26
N LEU A 89 3.76 9.24 -4.40
CA LEU A 89 4.84 10.08 -3.88
C LEU A 89 5.77 10.59 -4.99
N VAL A 90 6.23 9.68 -5.85
CA VAL A 90 7.17 10.00 -6.93
C VAL A 90 6.52 10.89 -7.98
N LEU A 91 5.29 10.58 -8.41
CA LEU A 91 4.59 11.37 -9.42
C LEU A 91 4.15 12.74 -8.89
N ASN A 92 3.77 12.86 -7.62
CA ASN A 92 3.55 14.16 -6.98
C ASN A 92 4.77 15.06 -7.14
N ARG A 93 5.98 14.52 -6.94
CA ARG A 93 7.23 15.24 -7.10
C ARG A 93 7.58 15.52 -8.56
N LEU A 94 7.54 14.49 -9.43
CA LEU A 94 7.91 14.61 -10.85
C LEU A 94 6.95 15.51 -11.63
N TRP A 95 5.67 15.45 -11.33
CA TRP A 95 4.66 16.31 -11.93
C TRP A 95 4.55 17.68 -11.26
N LYS A 96 5.27 17.89 -10.13
CA LYS A 96 5.31 19.15 -9.37
C LYS A 96 3.92 19.59 -8.89
N LEU A 97 3.15 18.65 -8.32
CA LEU A 97 1.77 18.92 -7.92
C LEU A 97 1.69 19.63 -6.55
N GLY A 98 2.71 19.45 -5.68
CA GLY A 98 2.77 20.13 -4.39
C GLY A 98 1.77 19.63 -3.35
N LEU A 99 1.23 18.44 -3.53
CA LEU A 99 0.33 17.82 -2.54
C LEU A 99 1.11 17.43 -1.31
N ASP A 100 0.57 17.70 -0.13
CA ASP A 100 1.15 17.26 1.14
C ASP A 100 0.93 15.76 1.38
N ILE A 101 1.61 15.24 2.41
CA ILE A 101 1.60 13.80 2.73
C ILE A 101 0.20 13.31 3.13
N ASN A 102 -0.57 14.14 3.83
CA ASN A 102 -1.90 13.75 4.28
C ASN A 102 -2.86 13.66 3.10
N LYS A 103 -2.76 14.62 2.14
CA LYS A 103 -3.56 14.57 0.91
C LYS A 103 -3.21 13.36 0.05
N LEU A 104 -1.95 12.98 -0.03
CA LEU A 104 -1.53 11.75 -0.72
C LEU A 104 -2.06 10.51 -0.01
N ALA A 105 -2.09 10.48 1.32
CA ALA A 105 -2.66 9.38 2.09
C ALA A 105 -4.18 9.24 1.87
N GLU A 106 -4.92 10.35 1.82
CA GLU A 106 -6.36 10.34 1.46
C GLU A 106 -6.60 9.78 0.04
N ILE A 107 -5.75 10.14 -0.92
CA ILE A 107 -5.81 9.61 -2.28
C ILE A 107 -5.46 8.12 -2.26
N GLY A 108 -4.42 7.73 -1.53
CA GLY A 108 -3.96 6.36 -1.39
C GLY A 108 -5.01 5.42 -0.79
N LEU A 109 -5.79 5.90 0.18
CA LEU A 109 -6.88 5.14 0.80
C LEU A 109 -7.93 4.66 -0.22
N GLN A 110 -8.16 5.39 -1.30
CA GLN A 110 -9.06 4.99 -2.39
C GLN A 110 -8.54 3.81 -3.22
N LEU A 111 -7.24 3.52 -3.13
CA LEU A 111 -6.59 2.40 -3.82
C LEU A 111 -6.55 1.14 -2.96
N GLY A 112 -6.39 1.32 -1.65
CA GLY A 112 -6.37 0.24 -0.68
C GLY A 112 -6.11 0.76 0.73
N ALA A 113 -6.64 0.03 1.73
CA ALA A 113 -6.54 0.41 3.15
C ALA A 113 -5.09 0.50 3.66
N ASP A 114 -4.17 -0.30 3.08
CA ASP A 114 -2.76 -0.35 3.47
C ASP A 114 -1.91 0.74 2.79
N VAL A 115 -2.42 1.41 1.73
CA VAL A 115 -1.62 2.40 0.99
C VAL A 115 -1.18 3.58 1.87
N PRO A 116 -2.01 4.12 2.78
CA PRO A 116 -1.62 5.23 3.64
C PRO A 116 -0.38 4.95 4.50
N VAL A 117 -0.21 3.74 5.07
CA VAL A 117 0.97 3.43 5.88
C VAL A 117 2.25 3.49 5.07
N PHE A 118 2.23 3.06 3.80
CA PHE A 118 3.38 3.16 2.90
C PHE A 118 3.65 4.60 2.47
N ILE A 119 2.63 5.45 2.38
CA ILE A 119 2.81 6.88 2.10
C ILE A 119 3.49 7.58 3.28
N HIS A 120 3.12 7.26 4.52
CA HIS A 120 3.78 7.79 5.71
C HIS A 120 5.21 7.23 5.89
N GLY A 121 5.50 6.02 5.40
CA GLY A 121 6.85 5.47 5.31
C GLY A 121 7.50 5.06 6.64
N HIS A 122 6.71 4.80 7.67
CA HIS A 122 7.19 4.31 8.95
C HIS A 122 6.24 3.26 9.54
N ALA A 123 6.76 2.43 10.45
CA ALA A 123 5.95 1.46 11.17
C ALA A 123 4.82 2.16 11.93
N ALA A 124 3.65 1.57 11.92
CA ALA A 124 2.46 2.16 12.50
C ALA A 124 1.54 1.11 13.11
N TRP A 125 0.89 1.49 14.20
CA TRP A 125 -0.28 0.80 14.67
C TRP A 125 -1.50 1.30 13.91
N ALA A 126 -2.27 0.38 13.36
CA ALA A 126 -3.46 0.68 12.58
C ALA A 126 -4.72 0.17 13.26
N GLU A 127 -5.75 1.00 13.25
CA GLU A 127 -7.10 0.70 13.72
C GLU A 127 -8.13 1.06 12.65
N GLY A 128 -9.41 0.82 12.94
CA GLY A 128 -10.49 1.03 12.00
C GLY A 128 -10.46 -0.04 10.90
N VAL A 129 -10.50 0.37 9.64
CA VAL A 129 -10.27 -0.53 8.49
C VAL A 129 -8.80 -0.50 8.02
N GLY A 130 -7.90 0.13 8.81
CA GLY A 130 -6.47 0.31 8.51
C GLY A 130 -6.05 1.76 8.28
N GLU A 131 -7.00 2.70 8.33
CA GLU A 131 -6.78 4.12 8.04
C GLU A 131 -6.39 4.96 9.25
N VAL A 132 -6.70 4.51 10.47
CA VAL A 132 -6.33 5.20 11.69
C VAL A 132 -4.93 4.75 12.09
N LEU A 133 -3.94 5.57 11.75
CA LEU A 133 -2.53 5.24 11.95
C LEU A 133 -1.95 6.02 13.13
N ALA A 134 -1.33 5.29 14.07
CA ALA A 134 -0.49 5.85 15.12
C ALA A 134 0.96 5.39 14.89
N HIS A 135 1.92 6.32 14.98
CA HIS A 135 3.32 5.99 14.84
C HIS A 135 3.73 4.89 15.83
N ALA A 136 4.48 3.92 15.35
CA ALA A 136 5.01 2.84 16.17
C ALA A 136 6.51 2.65 15.89
N SER A 137 7.25 2.29 16.93
CA SER A 137 8.70 2.03 16.83
C SER A 137 8.99 0.62 17.37
N PRO A 138 8.55 -0.44 16.68
CA PRO A 138 8.88 -1.80 17.10
C PRO A 138 10.39 -2.02 16.98
N PRO A 139 10.97 -2.90 17.82
CA PRO A 139 12.39 -3.21 17.74
C PRO A 139 12.74 -3.78 16.37
N GLU A 140 13.86 -3.34 15.80
CA GLU A 140 14.40 -3.92 14.57
C GLU A 140 14.84 -5.37 14.85
N THR A 141 14.33 -6.29 14.04
CA THR A 141 14.65 -7.71 14.16
C THR A 141 14.67 -8.38 12.80
N TRP A 142 15.17 -9.62 12.77
CA TRP A 142 15.16 -10.43 11.57
C TRP A 142 13.81 -11.15 11.44
N TYR A 143 13.25 -11.12 10.24
CA TYR A 143 12.03 -11.85 9.89
C TYR A 143 12.33 -12.93 8.86
N LEU A 144 11.87 -14.16 9.11
CA LEU A 144 11.82 -15.21 8.11
C LEU A 144 10.42 -15.20 7.49
N VAL A 145 10.34 -14.86 6.20
CA VAL A 145 9.09 -14.85 5.44
C VAL A 145 8.95 -16.16 4.67
N LEU A 146 7.93 -16.93 4.99
CA LEU A 146 7.58 -18.17 4.28
C LEU A 146 6.40 -17.89 3.35
N VAL A 147 6.58 -18.17 2.07
CA VAL A 147 5.55 -17.99 1.04
C VAL A 147 5.17 -19.36 0.48
N PRO A 148 4.08 -19.97 0.96
CA PRO A 148 3.63 -21.24 0.43
C PRO A 148 3.09 -21.07 -1.01
N PRO A 149 3.15 -22.11 -1.86
CA PRO A 149 2.70 -22.05 -3.25
C PRO A 149 1.17 -22.12 -3.37
N VAL A 150 0.46 -21.44 -2.48
CA VAL A 150 -1.00 -21.36 -2.45
C VAL A 150 -1.43 -19.91 -2.31
N SER A 151 -2.45 -19.52 -3.05
CA SER A 151 -3.07 -18.20 -2.90
C SER A 151 -4.33 -18.34 -2.03
N VAL A 152 -4.44 -17.46 -1.04
CA VAL A 152 -5.61 -17.39 -0.16
C VAL A 152 -6.30 -16.05 -0.38
N SER A 153 -7.58 -16.11 -0.75
CA SER A 153 -8.39 -14.90 -0.92
C SER A 153 -8.70 -14.26 0.44
N THR A 154 -8.34 -13.00 0.61
CA THR A 154 -8.69 -12.22 1.80
C THR A 154 -10.21 -12.19 2.02
N ALA A 155 -10.99 -12.05 0.93
CA ALA A 155 -12.45 -12.05 1.00
C ALA A 155 -13.01 -13.38 1.53
N ASP A 156 -12.44 -14.52 1.12
CA ASP A 156 -12.88 -15.85 1.58
C ASP A 156 -12.58 -16.02 3.07
N ILE A 157 -11.40 -15.59 3.54
CA ILE A 157 -11.05 -15.62 4.95
C ILE A 157 -12.00 -14.75 5.78
N PHE A 158 -12.25 -13.50 5.36
CA PHE A 158 -13.15 -12.62 6.07
C PHE A 158 -14.62 -13.06 6.01
N SER A 159 -15.02 -13.86 5.06
CA SER A 159 -16.37 -14.44 4.97
C SER A 159 -16.52 -15.78 5.68
N ALA A 160 -15.42 -16.38 6.16
CA ALA A 160 -15.44 -17.67 6.83
C ALA A 160 -16.39 -17.65 8.05
N PRO A 161 -17.27 -18.65 8.19
CA PRO A 161 -18.29 -18.68 9.25
C PRO A 161 -17.70 -18.90 10.65
N ASP A 162 -16.51 -19.48 10.74
CA ASP A 162 -15.77 -19.77 11.96
C ASP A 162 -14.81 -18.63 12.38
N LEU A 163 -14.77 -17.55 11.63
CA LEU A 163 -13.95 -16.38 11.99
C LEU A 163 -14.52 -15.68 13.23
N THR A 164 -13.72 -15.59 14.29
CA THR A 164 -14.07 -14.81 15.49
C THR A 164 -14.16 -13.33 15.16
N ARG A 165 -15.30 -12.68 15.45
CA ARG A 165 -15.59 -11.30 15.05
C ARG A 165 -15.78 -10.34 16.22
N ASP A 166 -15.76 -10.84 17.44
CA ASP A 166 -16.00 -10.16 18.69
C ASP A 166 -14.79 -10.17 19.63
N THR A 167 -13.60 -10.37 19.07
CA THR A 167 -12.35 -10.29 19.83
C THR A 167 -12.24 -8.90 20.48
N PRO A 168 -12.06 -8.82 21.82
CA PRO A 168 -11.90 -7.53 22.48
C PRO A 168 -10.69 -6.77 21.93
N ARG A 169 -10.85 -5.43 21.81
CA ARG A 169 -9.73 -4.56 21.42
C ARG A 169 -8.59 -4.70 22.44
N THR A 170 -7.40 -4.97 21.92
CA THR A 170 -6.18 -5.04 22.74
C THR A 170 -5.67 -3.63 22.99
N LYS A 171 -5.44 -3.31 24.27
CA LYS A 171 -4.65 -2.13 24.62
C LYS A 171 -3.19 -2.46 24.32
N ILE A 172 -2.59 -1.66 23.47
CA ILE A 172 -1.18 -1.86 23.12
C ILE A 172 -0.36 -1.41 24.34
N PRO A 173 0.42 -2.31 24.95
CA PRO A 173 1.39 -1.90 25.96
C PRO A 173 2.42 -0.96 25.31
N ASP A 174 3.15 -0.23 26.14
CA ASP A 174 4.17 0.80 25.83
C ASP A 174 5.27 0.43 24.81
N LEU A 175 5.16 -0.72 24.15
CA LEU A 175 6.01 -1.19 23.04
C LEU A 175 5.93 -0.28 21.79
N ILE A 176 4.93 0.59 21.73
CA ILE A 176 4.71 1.48 20.58
C ILE A 176 5.20 2.91 20.88
N SER A 177 5.20 3.31 22.12
CA SER A 177 5.88 4.51 22.59
C SER A 177 7.33 4.12 22.84
N GLY A 178 8.22 4.43 21.91
CA GLY A 178 9.66 4.25 22.11
C GLY A 178 10.04 4.79 23.49
N GLY A 179 10.24 3.89 24.43
CA GLY A 179 10.76 4.22 25.74
C GLY A 179 12.09 4.91 25.52
N GLY A 180 12.16 6.18 25.95
CA GLY A 180 13.37 6.99 25.93
C GLY A 180 14.50 6.38 26.74
#